data_71cca6e293a63846bc9a0c62898de19f
#
_entry.id   71cca6e293a63846bc9a0c62898de19f
#
_cell.length_a   1.000
_cell.length_b   1.000
_cell.length_c   1.000
_cell.angle_alpha   90.00
_cell.angle_beta   90.00
_cell.angle_gamma   90.00
#
_symmetry.space_group_name_H-M   'P 1'
#
loop_
_entity.id
_entity.type
_entity.pdbx_description
1 polymer ?
#
loop_
_entity_poly.entity_id
_entity_poly.type
_entity_poly.pdbx_seq_one_letter_code
_entity_poly.pdbx_strand_id
1 'polypeptide(L)'
;MAAQRSRRARTRIGRSLSGLGMFALAPIKKGQFIARYSGRKIDTDTADELDNKYLFEINSRWTIDGSSRRNIARYINHSCRPNSEPYFVGHVIKIRAIKNIKAEEEITYNYGRGYFDCFIKAVGCKCIACLKKKAKARAEARAKAARRRKRLAAAARR
;
A
#
# COMPACT_ATOMS: atom_id res chain seq x y z
N MET A 1 -13.77 -28.02 19.47
CA MET A 1 -12.57 -27.21 19.18
C MET A 1 -12.96 -25.75 19.31
N ALA A 2 -12.49 -25.04 20.33
CA ALA A 2 -12.83 -23.65 20.56
C ALA A 2 -12.19 -22.78 19.45
N ALA A 3 -13.03 -22.09 18.68
CA ALA A 3 -12.59 -21.11 17.70
C ALA A 3 -11.77 -20.02 18.43
N GLN A 4 -10.46 -20.06 18.25
CA GLN A 4 -9.55 -19.05 18.79
C GLN A 4 -9.97 -17.71 18.18
N ARG A 5 -10.70 -16.88 18.94
CA ARG A 5 -11.03 -15.51 18.54
C ARG A 5 -9.73 -14.83 18.17
N SER A 6 -9.53 -14.62 16.88
CA SER A 6 -8.34 -13.94 16.35
C SER A 6 -8.27 -12.55 17.01
N ARG A 7 -7.35 -12.40 18.00
CA ARG A 7 -7.13 -11.10 18.63
C ARG A 7 -6.69 -10.12 17.54
N ARG A 8 -7.33 -8.96 17.51
CA ARG A 8 -6.94 -7.85 16.62
C ARG A 8 -5.44 -7.62 16.71
N ALA A 9 -4.79 -7.44 15.57
CA ALA A 9 -3.37 -7.11 15.51
C ALA A 9 -3.07 -5.80 16.27
N ARG A 10 -1.97 -5.77 17.01
CA ARG A 10 -1.47 -4.56 17.67
C ARG A 10 -0.69 -3.75 16.64
N THR A 11 -1.09 -2.50 16.44
CA THR A 11 -0.51 -1.62 15.41
C THR A 11 -0.27 -0.21 15.96
N ARG A 12 0.65 0.51 15.33
CA ARG A 12 0.89 1.94 15.57
C ARG A 12 0.90 2.71 14.26
N ILE A 13 0.68 4.00 14.33
CA ILE A 13 0.87 4.92 13.21
C ILE A 13 2.24 5.59 13.37
N GLY A 14 2.97 5.72 12.28
CA GLY A 14 4.31 6.28 12.27
C GLY A 14 4.68 6.85 10.89
N ARG A 15 5.88 7.40 10.76
CA ARG A 15 6.40 7.91 9.49
C ARG A 15 6.71 6.77 8.53
N SER A 16 6.31 6.93 7.27
CA SER A 16 6.58 6.04 6.16
C SER A 16 7.12 6.83 4.96
N LEU A 17 7.54 6.13 3.91
CA LEU A 17 7.99 6.74 2.65
C LEU A 17 6.87 7.49 1.91
N SER A 18 5.61 7.21 2.24
CA SER A 18 4.43 7.84 1.65
C SER A 18 3.69 8.78 2.61
N GLY A 19 4.36 9.25 3.67
CA GLY A 19 3.78 10.09 4.72
C GLY A 19 3.58 9.30 6.02
N LEU A 20 2.35 9.24 6.56
CA LEU A 20 2.03 8.37 7.69
C LEU A 20 1.73 6.95 7.19
N GLY A 21 2.14 5.95 7.93
CA GLY A 21 1.89 4.54 7.67
C GLY A 21 1.45 3.79 8.92
N MET A 22 0.87 2.60 8.75
CA MET A 22 0.53 1.69 9.84
C MET A 22 1.60 0.62 9.97
N PHE A 23 2.10 0.39 11.19
CA PHE A 23 3.17 -0.56 11.49
C PHE A 23 2.69 -1.60 12.51
N ALA A 24 3.17 -2.82 12.37
CA ALA A 24 2.92 -3.88 13.33
C ALA A 24 3.74 -3.66 14.61
N LEU A 25 3.10 -3.66 15.81
CA LEU A 25 3.82 -3.62 17.11
C LEU A 25 4.28 -5.00 17.58
N ALA A 26 3.73 -6.07 17.01
CA ALA A 26 4.09 -7.45 17.29
C ALA A 26 3.90 -8.27 16.00
N PRO A 27 4.52 -9.46 15.89
CA PRO A 27 4.32 -10.30 14.71
C PRO A 27 2.84 -10.60 14.46
N ILE A 28 2.42 -10.47 13.19
CA ILE A 28 1.06 -10.75 12.74
C ILE A 28 1.12 -11.99 11.86
N LYS A 29 0.31 -12.98 12.16
CA LYS A 29 0.24 -14.22 11.39
C LYS A 29 -0.60 -14.04 10.12
N LYS A 30 -0.28 -14.77 9.06
CA LYS A 30 -1.13 -14.88 7.87
C LYS A 30 -2.58 -15.21 8.26
N GLY A 31 -3.56 -14.53 7.64
CA GLY A 31 -4.98 -14.67 7.93
C GLY A 31 -5.47 -13.83 9.12
N GLN A 32 -4.60 -13.28 9.95
CA GLN A 32 -5.00 -12.52 11.13
C GLN A 32 -5.65 -11.19 10.73
N PHE A 33 -6.75 -10.87 11.41
CA PHE A 33 -7.44 -9.58 11.28
C PHE A 33 -6.56 -8.43 11.79
N ILE A 34 -6.47 -7.37 11.00
CA ILE A 34 -5.66 -6.17 11.31
C ILE A 34 -6.55 -5.01 11.73
N ALA A 35 -7.41 -4.55 10.84
CA ALA A 35 -8.23 -3.37 11.07
C ALA A 35 -9.53 -3.44 10.24
N ARG A 36 -10.51 -2.63 10.64
CA ARG A 36 -11.68 -2.32 9.83
C ARG A 36 -11.44 -0.98 9.15
N TYR A 37 -11.72 -0.89 7.86
CA TYR A 37 -11.83 0.40 7.18
C TYR A 37 -13.21 0.97 7.49
N SER A 38 -13.27 2.05 8.22
CA SER A 38 -14.51 2.62 8.74
C SER A 38 -14.72 4.05 8.26
N GLY A 39 -15.96 4.44 8.13
CA GLY A 39 -16.33 5.77 7.68
C GLY A 39 -17.82 5.88 7.43
N ARG A 40 -18.24 6.99 6.86
CA ARG A 40 -19.61 7.21 6.42
C ARG A 40 -19.85 6.43 5.12
N LYS A 41 -20.91 5.65 5.08
CA LYS A 41 -21.36 5.03 3.83
C LYS A 41 -22.12 6.08 3.02
N ILE A 42 -21.68 6.32 1.81
CA ILE A 42 -22.28 7.26 0.86
C ILE A 42 -22.57 6.54 -0.45
N ASP A 43 -23.43 7.13 -1.24
CA ASP A 43 -23.71 6.70 -2.61
C ASP A 43 -22.46 6.85 -3.48
N THR A 44 -22.22 5.91 -4.40
CA THR A 44 -21.01 5.93 -5.22
C THR A 44 -21.01 7.09 -6.20
N ASP A 45 -22.17 7.46 -6.78
CA ASP A 45 -22.27 8.61 -7.67
C ASP A 45 -21.88 9.91 -6.93
N THR A 46 -22.37 10.07 -5.69
CA THR A 46 -21.94 11.17 -4.81
C THR A 46 -20.45 11.12 -4.48
N ALA A 47 -19.89 9.92 -4.29
CA ALA A 47 -18.47 9.75 -3.98
C ALA A 47 -17.58 10.17 -5.14
N ASP A 48 -17.99 9.91 -6.38
CA ASP A 48 -17.23 10.21 -7.60
C ASP A 48 -17.08 11.73 -7.83
N GLU A 49 -17.99 12.54 -7.26
CA GLU A 49 -17.89 13.99 -7.29
C GLU A 49 -16.93 14.57 -6.24
N LEU A 50 -16.47 13.74 -5.28
CA LEU A 50 -15.62 14.21 -4.17
C LEU A 50 -14.13 14.08 -4.53
N ASP A 51 -13.37 15.17 -4.39
CA ASP A 51 -11.90 15.13 -4.40
C ASP A 51 -11.37 14.58 -3.06
N ASN A 52 -11.58 13.28 -2.83
CA ASN A 52 -11.26 12.61 -1.58
C ASN A 52 -10.55 11.28 -1.80
N LYS A 53 -9.26 11.24 -1.52
CA LYS A 53 -8.39 10.05 -1.66
C LYS A 53 -8.66 8.92 -0.64
N TYR A 54 -9.59 9.10 0.28
CA TYR A 54 -9.95 8.11 1.30
C TYR A 54 -11.28 7.41 1.01
N LEU A 55 -11.74 7.50 -0.22
CA LEU A 55 -12.92 6.77 -0.67
C LEU A 55 -12.56 5.31 -0.91
N PHE A 56 -13.42 4.42 -0.43
CA PHE A 56 -13.26 2.98 -0.65
C PHE A 56 -14.60 2.41 -1.13
N GLU A 57 -14.64 2.07 -2.42
CA GLU A 57 -15.81 1.48 -3.06
C GLU A 57 -16.08 0.08 -2.49
N ILE A 58 -17.34 -0.18 -2.10
CA ILE A 58 -17.82 -1.51 -1.69
C ILE A 58 -18.37 -2.25 -2.91
N ASN A 59 -19.19 -1.55 -3.69
CA ASN A 59 -19.82 -2.02 -4.92
C ASN A 59 -20.29 -0.80 -5.74
N SER A 60 -20.92 -1.03 -6.89
CA SER A 60 -21.40 0.03 -7.78
C SER A 60 -22.35 1.05 -7.14
N ARG A 61 -22.95 0.74 -5.98
CA ARG A 61 -23.90 1.63 -5.29
C ARG A 61 -23.31 2.31 -4.06
N TRP A 62 -22.37 1.68 -3.37
CA TRP A 62 -21.92 2.13 -2.05
C TRP A 62 -20.42 2.27 -1.92
N THR A 63 -20.00 3.39 -1.39
CA THR A 63 -18.63 3.76 -1.06
C THR A 63 -18.51 4.17 0.41
N ILE A 64 -17.38 3.85 1.04
CA ILE A 64 -17.05 4.34 2.39
C ILE A 64 -16.15 5.57 2.27
N ASP A 65 -16.60 6.68 2.80
CA ASP A 65 -15.76 7.85 3.05
C ASP A 65 -14.95 7.62 4.34
N GLY A 66 -13.71 7.21 4.18
CA GLY A 66 -12.78 6.92 5.28
C GLY A 66 -11.92 8.10 5.71
N SER A 67 -12.27 9.33 5.38
CA SER A 67 -11.48 10.54 5.65
C SER A 67 -11.32 10.86 7.14
N SER A 68 -12.20 10.35 8.01
CA SER A 68 -12.11 10.53 9.46
C SER A 68 -10.80 9.96 10.04
N ARG A 69 -10.12 10.70 10.91
CA ARG A 69 -8.92 10.23 11.64
C ARG A 69 -9.21 9.04 12.58
N ARG A 70 -10.49 8.83 12.96
CA ARG A 70 -10.91 7.63 13.72
C ARG A 70 -10.79 6.35 12.91
N ASN A 71 -10.77 6.45 11.59
CA ASN A 71 -10.49 5.34 10.69
C ASN A 71 -8.97 5.09 10.62
N ILE A 72 -8.45 4.28 11.53
CA ILE A 72 -7.00 4.00 11.54
C ILE A 72 -6.52 3.24 10.29
N ALA A 73 -7.40 2.48 9.61
CA ALA A 73 -7.04 1.75 8.40
C ALA A 73 -6.71 2.69 7.21
N ARG A 74 -7.10 3.96 7.28
CA ARG A 74 -6.71 4.99 6.28
C ARG A 74 -5.20 5.20 6.18
N TYR A 75 -4.45 4.80 7.21
CA TYR A 75 -3.00 4.92 7.26
C TYR A 75 -2.27 3.69 6.70
N ILE A 76 -2.98 2.67 6.22
CA ILE A 76 -2.37 1.54 5.53
C ILE A 76 -2.04 1.97 4.11
N ASN A 77 -0.76 2.11 3.79
CA ASN A 77 -0.30 2.59 2.50
C ASN A 77 -0.39 1.54 1.38
N HIS A 78 -0.32 2.03 0.13
CA HIS A 78 -0.25 1.17 -1.04
C HIS A 78 1.09 0.45 -1.16
N SER A 79 1.05 -0.80 -1.58
CA SER A 79 2.21 -1.53 -2.08
C SER A 79 1.87 -2.38 -3.30
N CYS A 80 2.78 -2.39 -4.30
CA CYS A 80 2.72 -3.32 -5.43
C CYS A 80 3.09 -4.77 -5.05
N ARG A 81 3.67 -4.97 -3.84
CA ARG A 81 3.90 -6.28 -3.21
C ARG A 81 3.41 -6.24 -1.76
N PRO A 82 2.08 -6.26 -1.56
CA PRO A 82 1.47 -6.05 -0.26
C PRO A 82 1.72 -7.22 0.70
N ASN A 83 1.48 -6.97 1.99
CA ASN A 83 1.47 -7.97 3.06
C ASN A 83 0.08 -8.13 3.69
N SER A 84 -0.88 -7.33 3.28
CA SER A 84 -2.27 -7.42 3.69
C SER A 84 -3.21 -7.20 2.51
N GLU A 85 -4.47 -7.50 2.70
CA GLU A 85 -5.53 -7.28 1.70
C GLU A 85 -6.83 -6.85 2.38
N PRO A 86 -7.67 -6.06 1.70
CA PRO A 86 -9.05 -5.85 2.09
C PRO A 86 -9.90 -7.08 1.74
N TYR A 87 -10.91 -7.37 2.57
CA TYR A 87 -11.97 -8.33 2.29
C TYR A 87 -13.30 -7.82 2.84
N PHE A 88 -14.39 -8.30 2.27
CA PHE A 88 -15.72 -7.82 2.59
C PHE A 88 -16.50 -8.82 3.44
N VAL A 89 -17.23 -8.30 4.42
CA VAL A 89 -18.23 -9.05 5.19
C VAL A 89 -19.51 -8.22 5.15
N GLY A 90 -20.42 -8.55 4.25
CA GLY A 90 -21.51 -7.66 3.86
C GLY A 90 -20.95 -6.32 3.37
N HIS A 91 -21.40 -5.22 3.94
CA HIS A 91 -20.89 -3.86 3.62
C HIS A 91 -19.73 -3.42 4.51
N VAL A 92 -19.09 -4.33 5.22
CA VAL A 92 -17.98 -4.02 6.11
C VAL A 92 -16.66 -4.39 5.44
N ILE A 93 -15.78 -3.40 5.28
CA ILE A 93 -14.42 -3.59 4.76
C ILE A 93 -13.50 -3.93 5.92
N LYS A 94 -12.89 -5.10 5.88
CA LYS A 94 -11.91 -5.57 6.86
C LYS A 94 -10.58 -5.82 6.17
N ILE A 95 -9.48 -5.61 6.89
CA ILE A 95 -8.11 -5.83 6.41
C ILE A 95 -7.53 -7.02 7.18
N ARG A 96 -6.94 -7.98 6.45
CA ARG A 96 -6.22 -9.14 7.02
C ARG A 96 -4.82 -9.27 6.42
N ALA A 97 -3.94 -9.92 7.14
CA ALA A 97 -2.61 -10.28 6.65
C ALA A 97 -2.70 -11.41 5.61
N ILE A 98 -2.01 -11.26 4.47
CA ILE A 98 -1.90 -12.33 3.45
C ILE A 98 -0.61 -13.13 3.57
N LYS A 99 0.31 -12.67 4.40
CA LYS A 99 1.54 -13.35 4.79
C LYS A 99 1.90 -12.97 6.23
N ASN A 100 2.88 -13.65 6.82
CA ASN A 100 3.39 -13.26 8.13
C ASN A 100 4.06 -11.88 8.02
N ILE A 101 3.72 -10.98 8.95
CA ILE A 101 4.25 -9.62 9.06
C ILE A 101 5.08 -9.57 10.33
N LYS A 102 6.31 -9.08 10.24
CA LYS A 102 7.21 -8.96 11.40
C LYS A 102 6.82 -7.75 12.25
N ALA A 103 7.26 -7.74 13.51
CA ALA A 103 7.22 -6.53 14.32
C ALA A 103 7.98 -5.40 13.60
N GLU A 104 7.50 -4.17 13.74
CA GLU A 104 7.99 -2.94 13.09
C GLU A 104 7.88 -2.93 11.55
N GLU A 105 7.34 -3.96 10.93
CA GLU A 105 7.08 -3.97 9.48
C GLU A 105 5.84 -3.11 9.15
N GLU A 106 5.93 -2.32 8.09
CA GLU A 106 4.81 -1.53 7.59
C GLU A 106 3.74 -2.45 6.99
N ILE A 107 2.50 -2.23 7.38
CA ILE A 107 1.33 -2.92 6.85
C ILE A 107 0.88 -2.19 5.59
N THR A 108 0.74 -2.93 4.48
CA THR A 108 0.41 -2.36 3.18
C THR A 108 -0.56 -3.25 2.41
N TYR A 109 -1.45 -2.66 1.61
CA TYR A 109 -2.26 -3.41 0.66
C TYR A 109 -2.23 -2.78 -0.74
N ASN A 110 -2.71 -3.50 -1.74
CA ASN A 110 -2.85 -2.98 -3.10
C ASN A 110 -4.17 -2.20 -3.20
N TYR A 111 -4.10 -0.92 -3.52
CA TYR A 111 -5.27 -0.04 -3.64
C TYR A 111 -6.14 -0.33 -4.89
N GLY A 112 -5.69 -1.23 -5.75
CA GLY A 112 -6.35 -1.50 -7.03
C GLY A 112 -5.86 -0.59 -8.15
N ARG A 113 -6.22 -0.98 -9.39
CA ARG A 113 -5.74 -0.31 -10.59
C ARG A 113 -6.33 1.09 -10.75
N GLY A 114 -7.63 1.26 -10.51
CA GLY A 114 -8.30 2.55 -10.64
C GLY A 114 -7.65 3.61 -9.76
N TYR A 115 -7.52 3.33 -8.46
CA TYR A 115 -6.84 4.25 -7.54
C TYR A 115 -5.37 4.49 -7.94
N PHE A 116 -4.68 3.45 -8.37
CA PHE A 116 -3.28 3.58 -8.79
C PHE A 116 -3.13 4.51 -9.99
N ASP A 117 -3.96 4.36 -11.01
CA ASP A 117 -3.91 5.18 -12.22
C ASP A 117 -4.29 6.64 -11.93
N CYS A 118 -5.29 6.89 -11.08
CA CYS A 118 -5.74 8.24 -10.73
C CYS A 118 -4.76 8.99 -9.81
N PHE A 119 -4.26 8.34 -8.74
CA PHE A 119 -3.58 9.07 -7.64
C PHE A 119 -2.10 8.75 -7.49
N ILE A 120 -1.61 7.60 -7.97
CA ILE A 120 -0.24 7.15 -7.71
C ILE A 120 0.64 7.25 -8.94
N LYS A 121 0.12 6.94 -10.13
CA LYS A 121 0.89 6.81 -11.37
C LYS A 121 1.61 8.12 -11.73
N ALA A 122 0.92 9.25 -11.67
CA ALA A 122 1.48 10.56 -12.04
C ALA A 122 2.65 10.97 -11.14
N VAL A 123 2.54 10.73 -9.82
CA VAL A 123 3.58 11.08 -8.83
C VAL A 123 4.62 9.97 -8.63
N GLY A 124 4.35 8.79 -9.15
CA GLY A 124 5.21 7.61 -9.04
C GLY A 124 5.06 6.87 -7.71
N CYS A 125 4.93 5.55 -7.79
CA CYS A 125 4.80 4.70 -6.61
C CYS A 125 6.06 4.74 -5.72
N LYS A 126 5.87 5.00 -4.42
CA LYS A 126 6.92 5.08 -3.39
C LYS A 126 7.04 3.79 -2.56
N CYS A 127 6.32 2.70 -2.91
CA CYS A 127 6.47 1.44 -2.18
C CYS A 127 7.88 0.87 -2.34
N ILE A 128 8.35 0.12 -1.34
CA ILE A 128 9.70 -0.46 -1.29
C ILE A 128 10.02 -1.27 -2.54
N ALA A 129 9.06 -2.02 -3.08
CA ALA A 129 9.26 -2.82 -4.29
C ALA A 129 9.56 -1.95 -5.52
N CYS A 130 8.82 -0.87 -5.71
CA CYS A 130 9.04 0.07 -6.82
C CYS A 130 10.34 0.87 -6.65
N LEU A 131 10.69 1.28 -5.43
CA LEU A 131 11.95 1.96 -5.15
C LEU A 131 13.15 1.07 -5.41
N LYS A 132 13.12 -0.19 -4.97
CA LYS A 132 14.17 -1.18 -5.29
C LYS A 132 14.32 -1.40 -6.79
N LYS A 133 13.19 -1.53 -7.54
CA LYS A 133 13.22 -1.66 -9.01
C LYS A 133 13.86 -0.44 -9.68
N LYS A 134 13.50 0.78 -9.24
CA LYS A 134 14.09 2.04 -9.75
C LYS A 134 15.59 2.12 -9.44
N ALA A 135 16.00 1.76 -8.22
CA ALA A 135 17.42 1.76 -7.82
C ALA A 135 18.24 0.80 -8.67
N LYS A 136 17.73 -0.44 -8.88
CA LYS A 136 18.39 -1.43 -9.73
C LYS A 136 18.54 -0.92 -11.17
N ALA A 137 17.48 -0.40 -11.78
CA ALA A 137 17.53 0.15 -13.13
C ALA A 137 18.55 1.30 -13.28
N ARG A 138 18.62 2.19 -12.27
CA ARG A 138 19.61 3.28 -12.23
C ARG A 138 21.04 2.74 -12.14
N ALA A 139 21.28 1.72 -11.34
CA ALA A 139 22.61 1.09 -11.21
C ALA A 139 23.04 0.43 -12.54
N GLU A 140 22.13 -0.30 -13.18
CA GLU A 140 22.38 -0.92 -14.48
C GLU A 140 22.67 0.12 -15.58
N ALA A 141 21.90 1.21 -15.63
CA ALA A 141 22.14 2.31 -16.57
C ALA A 141 23.51 2.97 -16.35
N ARG A 142 23.90 3.23 -15.09
CA ARG A 142 25.22 3.77 -14.75
C ARG A 142 26.35 2.83 -15.17
N ALA A 143 26.21 1.54 -14.93
CA ALA A 143 27.20 0.53 -15.34
C ALA A 143 27.36 0.47 -16.87
N LYS A 144 26.24 0.50 -17.61
CA LYS A 144 26.23 0.54 -19.09
C LYS A 144 26.93 1.81 -19.61
N ALA A 145 26.62 2.97 -19.05
CA ALA A 145 27.24 4.23 -19.44
C ALA A 145 28.76 4.22 -19.15
N ALA A 146 29.20 3.71 -18.00
CA ALA A 146 30.62 3.59 -17.67
C ALA A 146 31.37 2.66 -18.63
N ARG A 147 30.77 1.51 -18.98
CA ARG A 147 31.34 0.59 -19.99
C ARG A 147 31.47 1.25 -21.36
N ARG A 148 30.43 1.98 -21.81
CA ARG A 148 30.45 2.74 -23.08
C ARG A 148 31.58 3.79 -23.08
N ARG A 149 31.70 4.57 -21.99
CA ARG A 149 32.76 5.56 -21.84
C ARG A 149 34.17 4.96 -21.91
N LYS A 150 34.42 3.83 -21.23
CA LYS A 150 35.69 3.11 -21.31
C LYS A 150 36.00 2.63 -22.73
N ARG A 151 35.04 2.07 -23.47
CA ARG A 151 35.19 1.65 -24.86
C ARG A 151 35.57 2.81 -25.79
N LEU A 152 34.87 3.94 -25.66
CA LEU A 152 35.14 5.15 -26.45
C LEU A 152 36.54 5.70 -26.15
N ALA A 153 36.95 5.78 -24.88
CA ALA A 153 38.29 6.21 -24.49
C ALA A 153 39.40 5.29 -24.99
N ALA A 154 39.16 3.98 -25.02
CA ALA A 154 40.11 3.02 -25.58
C ALA A 154 40.22 3.13 -27.12
N ALA A 155 39.12 3.40 -27.81
CA ALA A 155 39.12 3.63 -29.27
C ALA A 155 39.85 4.92 -29.68
N ALA A 156 39.72 5.99 -28.89
CA ALA A 156 40.36 7.29 -29.15
C ALA A 156 41.88 7.30 -28.89
N ARG A 157 42.44 6.26 -28.28
CA ARG A 157 43.88 6.08 -28.02
C ARG A 157 44.61 5.23 -29.09
N ARG A 158 43.86 4.74 -30.06
CA ARG A 158 44.41 4.02 -31.22
C ARG A 158 44.52 4.93 -32.42
#